data_6fa60893fbea60be865dc2a2d9a54bad
#
_entry.id   6fa60893fbea60be865dc2a2d9a54bad
#
_cell.length_a   1.000
_cell.length_b   1.000
_cell.length_c   1.000
_cell.angle_alpha   90.00
_cell.angle_beta   90.00
_cell.angle_gamma   90.00
#
_symmetry.space_group_name_H-M   'P 1'
#
loop_
_entity.id
_entity.type
_entity.pdbx_description
1 polymer ?
#
loop_
_entity_poly.entity_id
_entity_poly.type
_entity_poly.pdbx_seq_one_letter_code
_entity_poly.pdbx_strand_id
1 'polypeptide(L)'
;VKVMQFGEGNFLRAFVDYFYDIANEKAGYNGKVKLVQPIGNFPQMADWINEQEGLYTLYLRGSEKGQKVDAKRVISCVSDCVCPYVDGKWDEVLALARSEELETVVSNTTEAGIAYTQGDSAFDQVPPNSFPAKLTRVLYERYKAFNGAADKGLVILSCELIDNNGKELQKCCNNYAKDWNLDAAFIDWMNNANTFCSTLVDRIVPGRIRDPKELAALEEA
;
A
#
# COMPACT_ATOMS: atom_id res chain seq x y z
N VAL A 1 -8.80 3.91 -9.92
CA VAL A 1 -8.00 3.63 -8.69
C VAL A 1 -6.82 4.57 -8.62
N LYS A 2 -6.75 5.39 -7.57
CA LYS A 2 -5.70 6.39 -7.41
C LYS A 2 -4.56 5.96 -6.49
N VAL A 3 -4.78 4.94 -5.67
CA VAL A 3 -3.84 4.50 -4.65
C VAL A 3 -3.54 3.01 -4.78
N MET A 4 -2.26 2.66 -4.85
CA MET A 4 -1.75 1.29 -4.73
C MET A 4 -1.16 1.13 -3.34
N GLN A 5 -1.69 0.21 -2.54
CA GLN A 5 -1.29 0.03 -1.15
C GLN A 5 -0.66 -1.35 -0.92
N PHE A 6 0.63 -1.37 -0.64
CA PHE A 6 1.32 -2.59 -0.21
C PHE A 6 1.16 -2.81 1.29
N GLY A 7 0.26 -3.69 1.63
CA GLY A 7 -0.16 -4.04 2.98
C GLY A 7 -1.68 -3.99 3.13
N GLU A 8 -2.26 -5.15 3.38
CA GLU A 8 -3.70 -5.36 3.63
C GLU A 8 -4.02 -5.48 5.12
N GLY A 9 -3.01 -5.28 5.97
CA GLY A 9 -3.09 -5.46 7.40
C GLY A 9 -4.02 -4.46 8.11
N ASN A 10 -4.33 -4.74 9.37
CA ASN A 10 -5.23 -3.91 10.19
C ASN A 10 -4.74 -2.48 10.34
N PHE A 11 -3.41 -2.26 10.38
CA PHE A 11 -2.88 -0.92 10.60
C PHE A 11 -3.25 0.04 9.47
N LEU A 12 -2.90 -0.27 8.22
CA LEU A 12 -3.22 0.60 7.08
C LEU A 12 -4.73 0.77 6.89
N ARG A 13 -5.49 -0.31 7.05
CA ARG A 13 -6.96 -0.26 6.94
C ARG A 13 -7.61 0.63 8.01
N ALA A 14 -7.03 0.71 9.20
CA ALA A 14 -7.54 1.57 10.28
C ALA A 14 -6.92 2.97 10.29
N PHE A 15 -5.90 3.23 9.49
CA PHE A 15 -5.16 4.49 9.47
C PHE A 15 -5.25 5.19 8.11
N VAL A 16 -4.55 4.69 7.10
CA VAL A 16 -4.46 5.35 5.80
C VAL A 16 -5.78 5.28 5.04
N ASP A 17 -6.41 4.11 4.99
CA ASP A 17 -7.69 3.95 4.30
C ASP A 17 -8.80 4.80 4.96
N TYR A 18 -8.75 4.95 6.29
CA TYR A 18 -9.63 5.87 6.99
C TYR A 18 -9.47 7.31 6.49
N PHE A 19 -8.24 7.78 6.27
CA PHE A 19 -8.02 9.13 5.75
C PHE A 19 -8.48 9.28 4.30
N TYR A 20 -8.26 8.30 3.44
CA TYR A 20 -8.78 8.34 2.07
C TYR A 20 -10.31 8.30 2.02
N ASP A 21 -10.94 7.53 2.89
CA ASP A 21 -12.39 7.48 3.00
C ASP A 21 -12.97 8.84 3.45
N ILE A 22 -12.34 9.49 4.44
CA ILE A 22 -12.67 10.87 4.85
C ILE A 22 -12.40 11.87 3.72
N ALA A 23 -11.30 11.75 3.00
CA ALA A 23 -10.96 12.64 1.89
C ALA A 23 -11.97 12.54 0.75
N ASN A 24 -12.48 11.34 0.47
CA ASN A 24 -13.56 11.14 -0.50
C ASN A 24 -14.82 11.88 -0.07
N GLU A 25 -15.20 11.76 1.20
CA GLU A 25 -16.42 12.37 1.74
C GLU A 25 -16.32 13.89 1.86
N LYS A 26 -15.20 14.40 2.40
CA LYS A 26 -15.09 15.81 2.83
C LYS A 26 -14.30 16.71 1.89
N ALA A 27 -13.40 16.11 1.08
CA ALA A 27 -12.51 16.88 0.21
C ALA A 27 -12.71 16.58 -1.28
N GLY A 28 -13.64 15.69 -1.65
CA GLY A 28 -13.92 15.35 -3.03
C GLY A 28 -12.74 14.65 -3.73
N TYR A 29 -11.92 13.91 -2.99
CA TYR A 29 -10.74 13.24 -3.55
C TYR A 29 -11.11 12.26 -4.67
N ASN A 30 -12.28 11.60 -4.56
CA ASN A 30 -12.83 10.68 -5.56
C ASN A 30 -11.83 9.61 -6.00
N GLY A 31 -11.20 8.95 -5.04
CA GLY A 31 -10.18 7.93 -5.27
C GLY A 31 -10.50 6.62 -4.55
N LYS A 32 -10.10 5.51 -5.18
CA LYS A 32 -10.14 4.17 -4.57
C LYS A 32 -8.73 3.67 -4.30
N VAL A 33 -8.62 2.79 -3.31
CA VAL A 33 -7.39 2.12 -2.88
C VAL A 33 -7.44 0.67 -3.32
N LYS A 34 -6.45 0.23 -4.11
CA LYS A 34 -6.23 -1.20 -4.40
C LYS A 34 -5.18 -1.74 -3.43
N LEU A 35 -5.57 -2.74 -2.64
CA LEU A 35 -4.66 -3.41 -1.72
C LEU A 35 -3.83 -4.45 -2.46
N VAL A 36 -2.55 -4.53 -2.15
CA VAL A 36 -1.61 -5.52 -2.69
C VAL A 36 -0.94 -6.23 -1.53
N GLN A 37 -1.09 -7.55 -1.45
CA GLN A 37 -0.41 -8.33 -0.43
C GLN A 37 1.11 -8.31 -0.67
N PRO A 38 1.93 -7.86 0.28
CA PRO A 38 3.38 -7.80 0.09
C PRO A 38 4.05 -9.17 0.12
N ILE A 39 3.41 -10.15 0.78
CA ILE A 39 3.86 -11.54 0.91
C ILE A 39 2.72 -12.52 0.61
N GLY A 40 3.03 -13.68 0.07
CA GLY A 40 2.06 -14.66 -0.42
C GLY A 40 1.65 -15.75 0.58
N ASN A 41 1.96 -15.58 1.86
CA ASN A 41 1.72 -16.61 2.87
C ASN A 41 0.25 -16.79 3.29
N PHE A 42 -0.62 -15.85 2.95
CA PHE A 42 -2.04 -15.89 3.32
C PHE A 42 -2.94 -15.27 2.23
N PRO A 43 -3.03 -15.87 1.02
CA PRO A 43 -3.84 -15.34 -0.08
C PRO A 43 -5.33 -15.23 0.26
N GLN A 44 -5.85 -16.08 1.16
CA GLN A 44 -7.22 -16.06 1.66
C GLN A 44 -7.67 -14.69 2.20
N MET A 45 -6.75 -13.85 2.66
CA MET A 45 -7.10 -12.50 3.13
C MET A 45 -7.60 -11.62 1.98
N ALA A 46 -7.02 -11.77 0.79
CA ALA A 46 -7.51 -11.06 -0.39
C ALA A 46 -8.93 -11.50 -0.76
N ASP A 47 -9.20 -12.81 -0.71
CA ASP A 47 -10.52 -13.35 -1.00
C ASP A 47 -11.57 -12.77 -0.03
N TRP A 48 -11.29 -12.77 1.27
CA TRP A 48 -12.22 -12.22 2.28
C TRP A 48 -12.49 -10.72 2.09
N ILE A 49 -11.48 -9.94 1.72
CA ILE A 49 -11.67 -8.51 1.45
C ILE A 49 -12.55 -8.33 0.20
N ASN A 50 -12.33 -9.15 -0.82
CA ASN A 50 -13.08 -9.08 -2.07
C ASN A 50 -14.51 -9.59 -1.92
N GLU A 51 -14.75 -10.64 -1.14
CA GLU A 51 -16.09 -11.18 -0.84
C GLU A 51 -16.99 -10.13 -0.17
N GLN A 52 -16.43 -9.23 0.62
CA GLN A 52 -17.16 -8.11 1.23
C GLN A 52 -17.04 -6.80 0.44
N GLU A 53 -16.67 -6.89 -0.86
CA GLU A 53 -16.58 -5.73 -1.77
C GLU A 53 -15.68 -4.60 -1.26
N GLY A 54 -14.63 -4.94 -0.49
CA GLY A 54 -13.71 -3.97 0.12
C GLY A 54 -14.30 -3.21 1.32
N LEU A 55 -15.55 -3.47 1.69
CA LEU A 55 -16.22 -2.80 2.82
C LEU A 55 -15.82 -3.41 4.15
N TYR A 56 -15.59 -2.59 5.15
CA TYR A 56 -15.40 -3.05 6.53
C TYR A 56 -15.74 -1.94 7.54
N THR A 57 -16.10 -2.35 8.75
CA THR A 57 -16.40 -1.41 9.83
C THR A 57 -15.16 -1.12 10.67
N LEU A 58 -14.83 0.15 10.78
CA LEU A 58 -13.79 0.66 11.67
C LEU A 58 -14.44 1.22 12.94
N TYR A 59 -14.00 0.73 14.11
CA TYR A 59 -14.37 1.28 15.43
C TYR A 59 -13.28 2.22 15.91
N LEU A 60 -13.67 3.44 16.21
CA LEU A 60 -12.82 4.49 16.76
C LEU A 60 -13.14 4.66 18.23
N ARG A 61 -12.23 4.25 19.09
CA ARG A 61 -12.40 4.30 20.56
C ARG A 61 -11.26 5.04 21.21
N GLY A 62 -11.61 5.92 22.15
CA GLY A 62 -10.61 6.71 22.86
C GLY A 62 -11.19 7.90 23.57
N SER A 63 -10.41 8.96 23.65
CA SER A 63 -10.83 10.25 24.22
C SER A 63 -10.43 11.38 23.30
N GLU A 64 -11.36 12.29 23.01
CA GLU A 64 -11.11 13.53 22.29
C GLU A 64 -11.57 14.71 23.15
N LYS A 65 -10.66 15.64 23.43
CA LYS A 65 -10.94 16.84 24.28
C LYS A 65 -11.58 16.49 25.62
N GLY A 66 -11.15 15.37 26.23
CA GLY A 66 -11.66 14.87 27.51
C GLY A 66 -13.00 14.15 27.45
N GLN A 67 -13.60 14.00 26.28
CA GLN A 67 -14.85 13.26 26.08
C GLN A 67 -14.54 11.86 25.52
N LYS A 68 -15.28 10.85 26.01
CA LYS A 68 -15.18 9.49 25.49
C LYS A 68 -15.67 9.45 24.03
N VAL A 69 -14.86 8.89 23.15
CA VAL A 69 -15.24 8.58 21.77
C VAL A 69 -15.47 7.08 21.65
N ASP A 70 -16.61 6.70 21.11
CA ASP A 70 -16.95 5.34 20.69
C ASP A 70 -17.80 5.47 19.43
N ALA A 71 -17.12 5.51 18.30
CA ALA A 71 -17.74 5.74 17.00
C ALA A 71 -17.43 4.59 16.04
N LYS A 72 -18.34 4.33 15.11
CA LYS A 72 -18.15 3.37 14.04
C LYS A 72 -18.27 4.07 12.69
N ARG A 73 -17.45 3.59 11.72
CA ARG A 73 -17.47 4.06 10.34
C ARG A 73 -17.30 2.89 9.40
N VAL A 74 -18.14 2.80 8.40
CA VAL A 74 -17.93 1.88 7.29
C VAL A 74 -16.92 2.51 6.34
N ILE A 75 -15.79 1.85 6.15
CA ILE A 75 -14.77 2.24 5.17
C ILE A 75 -15.18 1.67 3.82
N SER A 76 -15.21 2.52 2.81
CA SER A 76 -15.70 2.21 1.46
C SER A 76 -14.72 2.62 0.35
N CYS A 77 -13.55 3.14 0.70
CA CYS A 77 -12.56 3.58 -0.29
C CYS A 77 -11.76 2.43 -0.91
N VAL A 78 -11.77 1.23 -0.34
CA VAL A 78 -11.07 0.07 -0.91
C VAL A 78 -11.83 -0.46 -2.12
N SER A 79 -11.13 -0.66 -3.25
CA SER A 79 -11.71 -1.25 -4.46
C SER A 79 -11.69 -2.76 -4.39
N ASP A 80 -10.52 -3.32 -4.08
CA ASP A 80 -10.25 -4.75 -4.06
C ASP A 80 -8.88 -5.01 -3.42
N CYS A 81 -8.57 -6.29 -3.20
CA CYS A 81 -7.29 -6.78 -2.74
C CYS A 81 -6.74 -7.83 -3.70
N VAL A 82 -5.46 -7.75 -4.02
CA VAL A 82 -4.77 -8.71 -4.87
C VAL A 82 -3.62 -9.38 -4.14
N CYS A 83 -3.53 -10.71 -4.25
CA CYS A 83 -2.35 -11.48 -3.87
C CYS A 83 -1.49 -11.70 -5.14
N PRO A 84 -0.37 -10.99 -5.31
CA PRO A 84 0.41 -11.06 -6.54
C PRO A 84 1.11 -12.41 -6.79
N TYR A 85 1.05 -13.31 -5.80
CA TYR A 85 1.61 -14.67 -5.88
C TYR A 85 0.62 -15.70 -6.46
N VAL A 86 -0.62 -15.30 -6.70
CA VAL A 86 -1.59 -16.12 -7.45
C VAL A 86 -1.37 -15.87 -8.95
N ASP A 87 -1.46 -16.92 -9.74
CA ASP A 87 -1.18 -16.88 -11.18
C ASP A 87 -1.93 -15.75 -11.91
N GLY A 88 -1.20 -14.95 -12.66
CA GLY A 88 -1.71 -13.81 -13.41
C GLY A 88 -2.00 -12.56 -12.58
N LYS A 89 -2.00 -12.64 -11.25
CA LYS A 89 -2.37 -11.50 -10.38
C LYS A 89 -1.31 -10.40 -10.30
N TRP A 90 -0.04 -10.75 -10.54
CA TRP A 90 1.00 -9.72 -10.66
C TRP A 90 0.76 -8.78 -11.84
N ASP A 91 0.20 -9.28 -12.95
CA ASP A 91 -0.14 -8.46 -14.11
C ASP A 91 -1.21 -7.42 -13.81
N GLU A 92 -2.11 -7.67 -12.87
CA GLU A 92 -3.08 -6.68 -12.40
C GLU A 92 -2.39 -5.52 -11.66
N VAL A 93 -1.34 -5.81 -10.88
CA VAL A 93 -0.52 -4.78 -10.21
C VAL A 93 0.20 -3.92 -11.25
N LEU A 94 0.81 -4.55 -12.25
CA LEU A 94 1.50 -3.85 -13.33
C LEU A 94 0.50 -3.06 -14.22
N ALA A 95 -0.70 -3.58 -14.43
CA ALA A 95 -1.74 -2.86 -15.15
C ALA A 95 -2.13 -1.54 -14.43
N LEU A 96 -2.22 -1.57 -13.10
CA LEU A 96 -2.45 -0.35 -12.32
C LEU A 96 -1.28 0.63 -12.41
N ALA A 97 -0.03 0.13 -12.45
CA ALA A 97 1.15 0.99 -12.65
C ALA A 97 1.09 1.79 -13.96
N ARG A 98 0.46 1.22 -15.01
CA ARG A 98 0.26 1.88 -16.32
C ARG A 98 -0.94 2.83 -16.36
N SER A 99 -1.74 2.90 -15.30
CA SER A 99 -2.90 3.78 -15.25
C SER A 99 -2.49 5.24 -15.04
N GLU A 100 -3.07 6.15 -15.81
CA GLU A 100 -2.90 7.59 -15.63
C GLU A 100 -3.50 8.08 -14.31
N GLU A 101 -4.50 7.37 -13.78
CA GLU A 101 -5.17 7.73 -12.54
C GLU A 101 -4.37 7.41 -11.28
N LEU A 102 -3.36 6.53 -11.36
CA LEU A 102 -2.54 6.19 -10.21
C LEU A 102 -1.68 7.39 -9.79
N GLU A 103 -1.87 7.85 -8.56
CA GLU A 103 -1.21 9.02 -8.00
C GLU A 103 -0.24 8.67 -6.87
N THR A 104 -0.59 7.64 -6.07
CA THR A 104 0.10 7.36 -4.81
C THR A 104 0.37 5.86 -4.63
N VAL A 105 1.54 5.54 -4.08
CA VAL A 105 1.86 4.23 -3.51
C VAL A 105 2.00 4.38 -1.99
N VAL A 106 1.33 3.52 -1.24
CA VAL A 106 1.42 3.46 0.22
C VAL A 106 2.00 2.12 0.64
N SER A 107 2.79 2.07 1.70
CA SER A 107 3.31 0.81 2.24
C SER A 107 3.32 0.77 3.75
N ASN A 108 3.08 -0.41 4.30
CA ASN A 108 3.41 -0.82 5.65
C ASN A 108 3.66 -2.34 5.62
N THR A 109 4.90 -2.70 5.32
CA THR A 109 5.34 -4.09 5.11
C THR A 109 6.13 -4.63 6.30
N THR A 110 5.94 -4.05 7.47
CA THR A 110 6.70 -4.22 8.72
C THR A 110 8.13 -3.67 8.65
N GLU A 111 8.83 -3.65 9.79
CA GLU A 111 10.22 -3.14 9.86
C GLU A 111 11.19 -3.96 9.01
N ALA A 112 10.87 -5.25 8.77
CA ALA A 112 11.67 -6.13 7.91
C ALA A 112 11.38 -5.96 6.41
N GLY A 113 10.31 -5.24 6.04
CA GLY A 113 9.86 -5.15 4.66
C GLY A 113 10.68 -4.21 3.78
N ILE A 114 11.28 -3.16 4.36
CA ILE A 114 12.20 -2.25 3.64
C ILE A 114 13.62 -2.79 3.81
N ALA A 115 13.96 -3.78 3.02
CA ALA A 115 15.28 -4.40 3.01
C ALA A 115 15.73 -4.70 1.58
N TYR A 116 17.04 -4.67 1.37
CA TYR A 116 17.68 -5.06 0.13
C TYR A 116 18.63 -6.22 0.41
N THR A 117 18.51 -7.26 -0.40
CA THR A 117 19.46 -8.38 -0.44
C THR A 117 19.86 -8.61 -1.88
N GLN A 118 21.16 -8.55 -2.15
CA GLN A 118 21.68 -8.74 -3.49
C GLN A 118 21.31 -10.12 -4.03
N GLY A 119 20.71 -10.16 -5.22
CA GLY A 119 20.37 -11.40 -5.92
C GLY A 119 19.15 -12.16 -5.37
N ASP A 120 18.39 -11.59 -4.41
CA ASP A 120 17.18 -12.24 -3.87
C ASP A 120 16.01 -12.25 -4.85
N SER A 121 16.03 -11.36 -5.84
CA SER A 121 15.00 -11.22 -6.87
C SER A 121 15.64 -10.98 -8.23
N ALA A 122 15.38 -11.87 -9.18
CA ALA A 122 15.71 -11.61 -10.58
C ALA A 122 14.72 -10.60 -11.19
N PHE A 123 15.15 -9.88 -12.23
CA PHE A 123 14.29 -8.88 -12.90
C PHE A 123 13.02 -9.49 -13.50
N ASP A 124 13.11 -10.69 -14.05
CA ASP A 124 12.03 -11.45 -14.69
C ASP A 124 11.22 -12.32 -13.71
N GLN A 125 11.61 -12.34 -12.43
CA GLN A 125 10.85 -13.06 -11.41
C GLN A 125 9.45 -12.44 -11.20
N VAL A 126 8.44 -13.29 -11.11
CA VAL A 126 7.02 -12.91 -11.05
C VAL A 126 6.32 -13.59 -9.87
N PRO A 127 5.89 -12.83 -8.85
CA PRO A 127 6.35 -11.47 -8.53
C PRO A 127 7.78 -11.46 -7.98
N PRO A 128 8.46 -10.30 -7.94
CA PRO A 128 9.71 -10.17 -7.18
C PRO A 128 9.53 -10.51 -5.70
N ASN A 129 10.59 -10.98 -5.01
CA ASN A 129 10.46 -11.45 -3.62
C ASN A 129 10.18 -10.32 -2.63
N SER A 130 11.06 -9.33 -2.56
CA SER A 130 10.95 -8.26 -1.57
C SER A 130 9.98 -7.15 -2.00
N PHE A 131 9.47 -6.37 -1.05
CA PHE A 131 8.64 -5.20 -1.35
C PHE A 131 9.40 -4.14 -2.16
N PRO A 132 10.64 -3.74 -1.82
CA PRO A 132 11.37 -2.77 -2.64
C PRO A 132 11.63 -3.26 -4.07
N ALA A 133 11.84 -4.55 -4.29
CA ALA A 133 11.95 -5.14 -5.62
C ALA A 133 10.63 -5.02 -6.40
N LYS A 134 9.49 -5.33 -5.76
CA LYS A 134 8.16 -5.14 -6.36
C LYS A 134 7.92 -3.69 -6.74
N LEU A 135 8.22 -2.75 -5.84
CA LEU A 135 8.08 -1.31 -6.11
C LEU A 135 8.97 -0.87 -7.27
N THR A 136 10.22 -1.33 -7.33
CA THR A 136 11.12 -1.01 -8.44
C THR A 136 10.56 -1.49 -9.78
N ARG A 137 9.94 -2.69 -9.84
CA ARG A 137 9.25 -3.19 -11.03
C ARG A 137 8.03 -2.37 -11.39
N VAL A 138 7.23 -1.95 -10.41
CA VAL A 138 6.06 -1.06 -10.61
C VAL A 138 6.51 0.28 -11.19
N LEU A 139 7.56 0.88 -10.65
CA LEU A 139 8.11 2.15 -11.14
C LEU A 139 8.71 2.01 -12.55
N TYR A 140 9.40 0.90 -12.82
CA TYR A 140 9.95 0.63 -14.15
C TYR A 140 8.86 0.43 -15.20
N GLU A 141 7.79 -0.29 -14.85
CA GLU A 141 6.63 -0.48 -15.73
C GLU A 141 5.95 0.86 -16.05
N ARG A 142 5.79 1.71 -15.03
CA ARG A 142 5.25 3.06 -15.21
C ARG A 142 6.13 3.93 -16.07
N TYR A 143 7.44 3.94 -15.81
CA TYR A 143 8.43 4.65 -16.62
C TYR A 143 8.31 4.29 -18.11
N LYS A 144 8.21 3.00 -18.41
CA LYS A 144 8.04 2.53 -19.79
C LYS A 144 6.70 2.95 -20.39
N ALA A 145 5.61 2.80 -19.65
CA ALA A 145 4.26 3.12 -20.13
C ALA A 145 4.11 4.60 -20.51
N PHE A 146 4.81 5.49 -19.80
CA PHE A 146 4.73 6.93 -20.01
C PHE A 146 6.01 7.54 -20.63
N ASN A 147 6.90 6.70 -21.17
CA ASN A 147 8.14 7.14 -21.84
C ASN A 147 9.00 8.08 -20.97
N GLY A 148 9.03 7.85 -19.65
CA GLY A 148 9.82 8.65 -18.72
C GLY A 148 9.30 10.08 -18.49
N ALA A 149 8.03 10.36 -18.76
CA ALA A 149 7.45 11.67 -18.52
C ALA A 149 7.54 12.06 -17.04
N ALA A 150 8.10 13.24 -16.75
CA ALA A 150 8.37 13.68 -15.38
C ALA A 150 7.10 13.94 -14.56
N ASP A 151 6.01 14.33 -15.20
CA ASP A 151 4.70 14.56 -14.58
C ASP A 151 3.92 13.26 -14.27
N LYS A 152 4.48 12.11 -14.62
CA LYS A 152 3.90 10.79 -14.35
C LYS A 152 4.55 10.07 -13.16
N GLY A 153 5.41 10.75 -12.40
CA GLY A 153 5.92 10.27 -11.13
C GLY A 153 4.81 10.06 -10.09
N LEU A 154 5.12 9.31 -9.04
CA LEU A 154 4.19 8.96 -7.96
C LEU A 154 4.64 9.57 -6.65
N VAL A 155 3.69 9.81 -5.75
CA VAL A 155 3.96 10.06 -4.34
C VAL A 155 4.01 8.69 -3.63
N ILE A 156 5.13 8.42 -2.95
CA ILE A 156 5.38 7.14 -2.27
C ILE A 156 5.42 7.41 -0.77
N LEU A 157 4.44 6.90 -0.04
CA LEU A 157 4.23 7.08 1.38
C LEU A 157 4.63 5.80 2.13
N SER A 158 5.82 5.79 2.71
CA SER A 158 6.27 4.69 3.56
C SER A 158 5.72 4.88 4.97
N CYS A 159 5.01 3.87 5.51
CA CYS A 159 4.42 3.88 6.84
C CYS A 159 5.03 2.81 7.78
N GLU A 160 6.16 2.25 7.43
CA GLU A 160 6.93 1.34 8.26
C GLU A 160 7.59 2.07 9.44
N LEU A 161 7.70 1.43 10.59
CA LEU A 161 8.35 1.99 11.80
C LEU A 161 9.88 1.91 11.69
N ILE A 162 10.41 2.65 10.71
CA ILE A 162 11.83 2.74 10.40
C ILE A 162 12.21 4.22 10.27
N ASP A 163 13.30 4.64 10.89
CA ASP A 163 13.81 6.01 10.73
C ASP A 163 14.11 6.30 9.26
N ASN A 164 13.59 7.43 8.78
CA ASN A 164 13.72 7.84 7.37
C ASN A 164 13.23 6.78 6.37
N ASN A 165 12.15 6.08 6.68
CA ASN A 165 11.60 4.96 5.91
C ASN A 165 11.53 5.21 4.40
N GLY A 166 11.08 6.39 3.96
CA GLY A 166 11.03 6.75 2.53
C GLY A 166 12.40 6.81 1.88
N LYS A 167 13.41 7.35 2.57
CA LYS A 167 14.80 7.39 2.06
C LYS A 167 15.42 5.99 1.99
N GLU A 168 15.18 5.17 3.00
CA GLU A 168 15.67 3.78 3.00
C GLU A 168 14.99 2.96 1.90
N LEU A 169 13.70 3.16 1.67
CA LEU A 169 13.00 2.53 0.55
C LEU A 169 13.57 2.96 -0.80
N GLN A 170 13.80 4.27 -1.01
CA GLN A 170 14.43 4.78 -2.22
C GLN A 170 15.81 4.18 -2.47
N LYS A 171 16.62 4.04 -1.41
CA LYS A 171 17.93 3.41 -1.47
C LYS A 171 17.85 1.94 -1.87
N CYS A 172 16.90 1.18 -1.31
CA CYS A 172 16.65 -0.20 -1.69
C CYS A 172 16.26 -0.30 -3.17
N CYS A 173 15.33 0.53 -3.66
CA CYS A 173 14.93 0.56 -5.06
C CYS A 173 16.10 0.88 -6.00
N ASN A 174 16.97 1.82 -5.63
CA ASN A 174 18.19 2.12 -6.40
C ASN A 174 19.16 0.93 -6.47
N ASN A 175 19.27 0.15 -5.40
CA ASN A 175 20.10 -1.06 -5.40
C ASN A 175 19.55 -2.11 -6.35
N TYR A 176 18.23 -2.39 -6.32
CA TYR A 176 17.60 -3.33 -7.28
C TYR A 176 17.73 -2.84 -8.73
N ALA A 177 17.53 -1.55 -8.98
CA ALA A 177 17.70 -0.99 -10.33
C ALA A 177 19.12 -1.19 -10.87
N LYS A 178 20.14 -1.07 -10.01
CA LYS A 178 21.54 -1.35 -10.37
C LYS A 178 21.82 -2.83 -10.59
N ASP A 179 21.33 -3.69 -9.69
CA ASP A 179 21.50 -5.15 -9.82
C ASP A 179 20.90 -5.69 -11.12
N TRP A 180 19.78 -5.12 -11.52
CA TRP A 180 19.08 -5.47 -12.76
C TRP A 180 19.65 -4.76 -14.00
N ASN A 181 20.70 -3.96 -13.85
CA ASN A 181 21.32 -3.17 -14.92
C ASN A 181 20.31 -2.33 -15.70
N LEU A 182 19.35 -1.70 -14.99
CA LEU A 182 18.36 -0.84 -15.63
C LEU A 182 19.00 0.48 -16.09
N ASP A 183 18.40 1.07 -17.11
CA ASP A 183 18.89 2.26 -17.77
C ASP A 183 19.12 3.43 -16.78
N ALA A 184 20.22 4.18 -16.98
CA ALA A 184 20.50 5.37 -16.18
C ALA A 184 19.36 6.40 -16.25
N ALA A 185 18.67 6.50 -17.39
CA ALA A 185 17.52 7.39 -17.58
C ALA A 185 16.34 6.97 -16.67
N PHE A 186 16.09 5.66 -16.49
CA PHE A 186 15.11 5.18 -15.52
C PHE A 186 15.50 5.53 -14.09
N ILE A 187 16.76 5.30 -13.72
CA ILE A 187 17.25 5.59 -12.37
C ILE A 187 17.10 7.08 -12.07
N ASP A 188 17.43 7.93 -13.03
CA ASP A 188 17.24 9.39 -12.91
C ASP A 188 15.76 9.75 -12.74
N TRP A 189 14.87 9.20 -13.57
CA TRP A 189 13.43 9.41 -13.47
C TRP A 189 12.87 8.89 -12.13
N MET A 190 13.29 7.71 -11.69
CA MET A 190 12.86 7.15 -10.40
C MET A 190 13.19 8.07 -9.23
N ASN A 191 14.36 8.73 -9.27
CA ASN A 191 14.82 9.59 -8.19
C ASN A 191 14.28 11.02 -8.25
N ASN A 192 13.94 11.54 -9.44
CA ASN A 192 13.61 12.95 -9.63
C ASN A 192 12.13 13.20 -9.98
N ALA A 193 11.44 12.24 -10.62
CA ALA A 193 10.03 12.35 -10.93
C ALA A 193 9.12 11.85 -9.80
N ASN A 194 9.60 10.92 -8.97
CA ASN A 194 8.84 10.38 -7.84
C ASN A 194 9.23 11.06 -6.52
N THR A 195 8.27 11.15 -5.60
CA THR A 195 8.50 11.72 -4.27
C THR A 195 8.44 10.62 -3.22
N PHE A 196 9.59 10.21 -2.69
CA PHE A 196 9.67 9.26 -1.58
C PHE A 196 9.52 10.01 -0.25
N CYS A 197 8.36 9.86 0.38
CA CYS A 197 8.04 10.52 1.64
C CYS A 197 8.41 9.64 2.83
N SER A 198 9.21 10.20 3.73
CA SER A 198 9.41 9.60 5.05
C SER A 198 8.31 10.06 5.99
N THR A 199 7.69 9.13 6.68
CA THR A 199 6.62 9.40 7.64
C THR A 199 6.99 8.93 9.03
N LEU A 200 6.36 9.53 10.02
CA LEU A 200 6.29 9.01 11.38
C LEU A 200 4.81 8.76 11.69
N VAL A 201 4.45 7.48 11.75
CA VAL A 201 3.06 7.07 11.99
C VAL A 201 2.85 6.71 13.44
N ASP A 202 1.72 7.14 14.01
CA ASP A 202 1.36 6.85 15.39
C ASP A 202 -0.15 6.62 15.50
N ARG A 203 -0.55 5.36 15.55
CA ARG A 203 -1.91 4.92 15.85
C ARG A 203 -1.90 3.56 16.53
N ILE A 204 -2.65 3.44 17.61
CA ILE A 204 -2.88 2.15 18.26
C ILE A 204 -3.99 1.42 17.53
N VAL A 205 -3.66 0.28 16.93
CA VAL A 205 -4.59 -0.59 16.23
C VAL A 205 -4.51 -1.99 16.83
N PRO A 206 -5.38 -2.33 17.80
CA PRO A 206 -5.37 -3.64 18.46
C PRO A 206 -5.75 -4.80 17.50
N GLY A 207 -6.29 -4.47 16.34
CA GLY A 207 -6.74 -5.42 15.35
C GLY A 207 -8.19 -5.86 15.55
N ARG A 208 -8.52 -7.06 15.05
CA ARG A 208 -9.88 -7.60 15.07
C ARG A 208 -10.39 -7.84 16.50
N ILE A 209 -11.62 -7.42 16.77
CA ILE A 209 -12.34 -7.78 18.01
C ILE A 209 -12.49 -9.29 18.07
N ARG A 210 -12.11 -9.90 19.20
CA ARG A 210 -12.09 -11.35 19.40
C ARG A 210 -13.04 -11.84 20.49
N ASP A 211 -13.54 -10.95 21.34
CA ASP A 211 -14.51 -11.29 22.39
C ASP A 211 -15.86 -11.62 21.76
N PRO A 212 -16.37 -12.87 21.92
CA PRO A 212 -17.64 -13.26 21.32
C PRO A 212 -18.84 -12.45 21.83
N LYS A 213 -18.81 -11.97 23.07
CA LYS A 213 -19.89 -11.15 23.65
C LYS A 213 -19.90 -9.76 23.03
N GLU A 214 -18.68 -9.21 22.84
CA GLU A 214 -18.55 -7.91 22.19
C GLU A 214 -18.96 -7.99 20.71
N LEU A 215 -18.57 -9.06 20.00
CA LEU A 215 -18.98 -9.28 18.61
C LEU A 215 -20.50 -9.37 18.49
N ALA A 216 -21.17 -10.19 19.32
CA ALA A 216 -22.63 -10.33 19.31
C ALA A 216 -23.32 -8.97 19.55
N ALA A 217 -22.84 -8.17 20.50
CA ALA A 217 -23.39 -6.84 20.78
C ALA A 217 -23.22 -5.86 19.62
N LEU A 218 -22.17 -6.04 18.80
CA LEU A 218 -21.93 -5.19 17.62
C LEU A 218 -22.74 -5.61 16.39
N GLU A 219 -23.08 -6.91 16.30
CA GLU A 219 -23.96 -7.44 15.23
C GLU A 219 -25.42 -7.04 15.44
N GLU A 220 -25.84 -6.82 16.68
CA GLU A 220 -27.19 -6.37 17.03
C GLU A 220 -27.38 -4.83 16.89
N ALA A 221 -26.31 -4.05 16.76
CA ALA A 221 -26.32 -2.58 16.76
C ALA A 221 -26.18 -1.98 15.35
#